data_8dc7cf5c1914f7af93c99f5008ed6170
#
_entry.id   8dc7cf5c1914f7af93c99f5008ed6170
#
_cell.length_a   1.000
_cell.length_b   1.000
_cell.length_c   1.000
_cell.angle_alpha   90.00
_cell.angle_beta   90.00
_cell.angle_gamma   90.00
#
_symmetry.space_group_name_H-M   'P 1'
#
loop_
_entity.id
_entity.type
_entity.pdbx_description
1 polymer ?
#
loop_
_entity_poly.entity_id
_entity_poly.type
_entity_poly.pdbx_seq_one_letter_code
_entity_poly.pdbx_strand_id
1 'polypeptide(L)' 'MHTIYIHIDEDLDERQLVSLKDDLQQMDSVGDVEVNARLPHDMLVEYEETGTTPMAILRELHRCGVHCDIMTC' A
#
# COMPACT_ATOMS: atom_id res chain seq x y z
N MET A 1 0.48 7.02 14.88
CA MET A 1 0.31 6.32 13.61
C MET A 1 1.25 6.91 12.57
N HIS A 2 1.89 6.06 11.80
CA HIS A 2 2.83 6.48 10.77
C HIS A 2 2.21 6.39 9.39
N THR A 3 2.71 7.21 8.48
CA THR A 3 2.24 7.24 7.10
C THR A 3 3.41 7.01 6.17
N ILE A 4 3.25 6.12 5.20
CA ILE A 4 4.24 5.91 4.15
C ILE A 4 3.60 6.12 2.78
N TYR A 5 4.42 6.57 1.84
CA TYR A 5 4.03 6.68 0.45
C TYR A 5 4.69 5.55 -0.32
N ILE A 6 3.91 4.87 -1.14
CA ILE A 6 4.39 3.74 -1.93
C ILE A 6 4.23 4.06 -3.40
N HIS A 7 5.31 3.81 -4.16
CA HIS A 7 5.27 3.90 -5.61
C HIS A 7 5.06 2.51 -6.18
N ILE A 8 4.07 2.37 -7.04
CA ILE A 8 3.73 1.12 -7.71
C ILE A 8 4.20 1.19 -9.15
N ASP A 9 5.00 0.21 -9.57
CA ASP A 9 5.58 0.21 -10.93
C ASP A 9 4.56 -0.16 -12.01
N GLU A 10 3.57 -0.98 -11.69
CA GLU A 10 2.58 -1.43 -12.66
C GLU A 10 1.49 -0.38 -12.90
N ASP A 11 0.91 -0.42 -14.11
CA ASP A 11 -0.28 0.36 -14.43
C ASP A 11 -1.51 -0.43 -13.98
N LEU A 12 -1.99 -0.15 -12.79
CA LEU A 12 -3.15 -0.82 -12.23
C LEU A 12 -4.42 -0.03 -12.54
N ASP A 13 -5.49 -0.75 -12.86
CA ASP A 13 -6.79 -0.10 -13.03
C ASP A 13 -7.44 0.13 -11.65
N GLU A 14 -8.57 0.83 -11.65
CA GLU A 14 -9.26 1.15 -10.41
C GLU A 14 -9.65 -0.10 -9.62
N ARG A 15 -10.06 -1.15 -10.31
CA ARG A 15 -10.47 -2.40 -9.67
C ARG A 15 -9.30 -3.07 -8.96
N GLN A 16 -8.14 -3.07 -9.60
CA GLN A 16 -6.92 -3.62 -9.01
C GLN A 16 -6.46 -2.80 -7.80
N LEU A 17 -6.55 -1.48 -7.89
CA LEU A 17 -6.19 -0.59 -6.78
C LEU A 17 -7.10 -0.83 -5.58
N VAL A 18 -8.40 -0.97 -5.80
CA VAL A 18 -9.36 -1.25 -4.72
C VAL A 18 -9.07 -2.60 -4.09
N SER A 19 -8.72 -3.60 -4.90
CA SER A 19 -8.37 -4.92 -4.41
C SER A 19 -7.14 -4.87 -3.50
N LEU A 20 -6.11 -4.14 -3.90
CA LEU A 20 -4.91 -3.96 -3.08
C LEU A 20 -5.23 -3.24 -1.78
N LYS A 21 -6.04 -2.20 -1.86
CA LYS A 21 -6.47 -1.45 -0.68
C LYS A 21 -7.17 -2.37 0.32
N ASP A 22 -8.11 -3.18 -0.16
CA ASP A 22 -8.84 -4.11 0.70
C ASP A 22 -7.90 -5.13 1.34
N ASP A 23 -6.94 -5.64 0.57
CA ASP A 23 -5.99 -6.61 1.07
C ASP A 23 -5.13 -6.04 2.19
N LEU A 24 -4.62 -4.83 2.00
CA LEU A 24 -3.81 -4.16 3.01
C LEU A 24 -4.63 -3.80 4.25
N GLN A 25 -5.87 -3.38 4.07
CA GLN A 25 -6.73 -3.02 5.19
C GLN A 25 -7.11 -4.22 6.07
N GLN A 26 -6.93 -5.43 5.58
CA GLN A 26 -7.13 -6.63 6.39
C GLN A 26 -5.98 -6.89 7.36
N MET A 27 -4.85 -6.22 7.18
CA MET A 27 -3.75 -6.30 8.14
C MET A 27 -4.15 -5.53 9.41
N ASP A 28 -4.00 -6.17 10.57
CA ASP A 28 -4.48 -5.63 11.84
C ASP A 28 -3.90 -4.26 12.18
N SER A 29 -2.66 -4.01 11.77
CA SER A 29 -1.97 -2.77 12.13
C SER A 29 -2.00 -1.71 11.06
N VAL A 30 -2.73 -1.94 9.97
CA VAL A 30 -2.95 -0.95 8.93
C VAL A 30 -4.24 -0.20 9.24
N GLY A 31 -4.13 1.11 9.42
CA GLY A 31 -5.28 1.95 9.77
C GLY A 31 -6.07 2.40 8.56
N ASP A 32 -5.37 2.87 7.54
CA ASP A 32 -6.04 3.38 6.34
C ASP A 32 -5.13 3.22 5.13
N VAL A 33 -5.74 3.08 3.98
CA VAL A 33 -5.03 3.00 2.70
C VAL A 33 -5.76 3.91 1.72
N GLU A 34 -5.03 4.84 1.11
CA GLU A 34 -5.59 5.71 0.10
C GLU A 34 -4.99 5.38 -1.26
N VAL A 35 -5.86 5.22 -2.23
CA VAL A 35 -5.50 5.04 -3.63
C VAL A 35 -6.29 6.03 -4.47
N ASN A 36 -5.73 6.44 -5.60
CA ASN A 36 -6.38 7.41 -6.47
C ASN A 36 -6.20 6.95 -7.92
N ALA A 37 -7.30 6.76 -8.63
CA ALA A 37 -7.28 6.32 -10.02
C ALA A 37 -6.56 7.31 -10.94
N ARG A 38 -6.48 8.57 -10.56
CA ARG A 38 -5.75 9.60 -11.32
C ARG A 38 -4.24 9.49 -11.10
N LEU A 39 -3.83 8.88 -9.99
CA LEU A 39 -2.42 8.67 -9.65
C LEU A 39 -2.23 7.19 -9.33
N PRO A 40 -2.37 6.31 -10.34
CA PRO A 40 -2.41 4.86 -10.09
C PRO A 40 -1.08 4.29 -9.59
N HIS A 41 -0.01 5.06 -9.70
CA HIS A 41 1.31 4.64 -9.22
C HIS A 41 1.59 5.07 -7.78
N ASP A 42 0.68 5.83 -7.17
CA ASP A 42 0.87 6.35 -5.82
C ASP A 42 -0.14 5.74 -4.86
N MET A 43 0.36 5.31 -3.71
CA MET A 43 -0.48 4.76 -2.64
C MET A 43 0.00 5.33 -1.32
N LEU A 44 -0.94 5.67 -0.44
CA LEU A 44 -0.63 6.15 0.89
C LEU A 44 -1.17 5.13 1.89
N VAL A 45 -0.33 4.73 2.84
CA VAL A 45 -0.70 3.76 3.87
C VAL A 45 -0.41 4.32 5.25
N GLU A 46 -1.42 4.33 6.10
CA GLU A 46 -1.30 4.66 7.51
C GLU A 46 -1.27 3.37 8.33
N TYR A 47 -0.31 3.24 9.22
CA TYR A 47 -0.10 2.00 9.97
C TYR A 47 0.41 2.28 11.38
N GLU A 48 0.24 1.29 12.27
CA GLU A 48 0.80 1.31 13.63
C GLU A 48 2.13 0.58 13.64
N GLU A 49 3.19 1.28 14.00
CA GLU A 49 4.54 0.71 14.00
C GLU A 49 4.73 -0.38 15.05
N THR A 50 3.85 -0.46 16.03
CA THR A 50 3.90 -1.51 17.04
C THR A 50 3.45 -2.87 16.51
N GLY A 51 2.71 -2.89 15.39
CA GLY A 51 2.15 -4.11 14.84
C GLY A 51 2.65 -4.50 13.47
N THR A 52 3.21 -3.55 12.73
CA THR A 52 3.75 -3.83 11.39
C THR A 52 4.86 -2.87 11.05
N THR A 53 5.54 -3.13 9.94
CA THR A 53 6.64 -2.29 9.45
C THR A 53 6.41 -1.99 7.98
N PRO A 54 7.06 -0.93 7.44
CA PRO A 54 7.00 -0.67 6.00
C PRO A 54 7.41 -1.87 5.15
N MET A 55 8.40 -2.62 5.60
CA MET A 55 8.84 -3.81 4.86
C MET A 55 7.77 -4.90 4.83
N ALA A 56 7.03 -5.07 5.91
CA ALA A 56 5.93 -6.04 5.96
C ALA A 56 4.83 -5.65 4.98
N ILE A 57 4.53 -4.36 4.86
CA ILE A 57 3.55 -3.86 3.91
C ILE A 57 4.02 -4.11 2.48
N LEU A 58 5.30 -3.84 2.18
CA LEU A 58 5.86 -4.13 0.86
C LEU A 58 5.78 -5.61 0.51
N ARG A 59 6.07 -6.47 1.48
CA ARG A 59 5.99 -7.92 1.27
C ARG A 59 4.58 -8.35 0.89
N GLU A 60 3.59 -7.77 1.55
CA GLU A 60 2.20 -8.09 1.25
C GLU A 60 1.85 -7.69 -0.18
N LEU A 61 2.30 -6.53 -0.63
CA LEU A 61 2.10 -6.09 -2.00
C LEU A 61 2.83 -6.98 -3.00
N HIS A 62 4.07 -7.37 -2.69
CA HIS A 62 4.83 -8.29 -3.54
C HIS A 62 4.14 -9.65 -3.65
N ARG A 63 3.55 -10.11 -2.56
CA ARG A 63 2.79 -11.35 -2.57
C ARG A 63 1.58 -11.29 -3.49
N CYS A 64 1.00 -10.10 -3.64
CA CYS A 64 -0.11 -9.87 -4.58
C CYS A 64 0.36 -9.74 -6.04
N GLY A 65 1.67 -9.84 -6.28
CA GLY A 65 2.23 -9.75 -7.62
C GLY A 65 2.54 -8.34 -8.08
N VAL A 66 2.57 -7.39 -7.16
CA VAL A 66 2.80 -5.97 -7.47
C VAL A 66 4.24 -5.60 -7.14
N HIS A 67 4.91 -4.94 -8.06
CA HIS A 67 6.24 -4.39 -7.83
C HIS A 67 6.09 -2.96 -7.33
N CYS A 68 6.64 -2.68 -6.16
CA CYS A 68 6.50 -1.37 -5.56
C CYS A 68 7.71 -1.05 -4.68
N ASP A 69 7.88 0.24 -4.40
CA ASP A 69 8.92 0.75 -3.53
C ASP A 69 8.35 1.82 -2.62
N ILE A 70 8.98 1.98 -1.45
CA ILE A 70 8.63 3.06 -0.54
C ILE A 70 9.27 4.34 -1.03
N MET A 71 8.44 5.37 -1.21
CA MET A 71 8.94 6.71 -1.47
C MET A 71 9.22 7.38 -0.14
N THR A 72 10.45 7.71 0.12
CA THR A 72 10.80 8.41 1.35
C THR A 72 10.41 9.88 1.25
N CYS A 73 9.81 10.36 2.28
CA CYS A 73 9.54 11.78 2.39
C CYS A 73 10.78 12.53 2.76
#